data_3a206144db53825f9b088131da226613
#
_entry.id   3a206144db53825f9b088131da226613
#
_cell.length_a   1.000
_cell.length_b   1.000
_cell.length_c   1.000
_cell.angle_alpha   90.00
_cell.angle_beta   90.00
_cell.angle_gamma   90.00
#
_symmetry.space_group_name_H-M   'P 1'
#
loop_
_entity.id
_entity.type
_entity.pdbx_description
1 polymer ?
#
loop_
_entity_poly.entity_id
_entity_poly.type
_entity_poly.pdbx_seq_one_letter_code
_entity_poly.pdbx_strand_id
1 'polypeptide(L)'
;FNKTVLARTEFYASELNNARFNSIKLTDVKFTASDLRKTIFEHCEFNGVCFKSCDMKGISFDGQVFVDVKFDNADLANSSFRGVILRNVSFRPTFALTNKYYKSIKTIDFDGASMDKLTYAALKGVGVSLENIVLL
;
A
#
# COMPACT_ATOMS: atom_id res chain seq x y z
N PHE A 1 9.58 11.62 -11.01
CA PHE A 1 10.70 11.11 -10.19
C PHE A 1 11.27 9.85 -10.84
N ASN A 2 12.56 9.83 -11.14
CA ASN A 2 13.18 8.74 -11.88
C ASN A 2 14.61 8.48 -11.36
N LYS A 3 14.92 7.19 -11.08
CA LYS A 3 16.25 6.70 -10.66
C LYS A 3 16.86 7.51 -9.51
N THR A 4 16.08 7.77 -8.50
CA THR A 4 16.41 8.65 -7.39
C THR A 4 16.20 7.90 -6.07
N VAL A 5 16.77 8.42 -5.00
CA VAL A 5 16.49 7.96 -3.63
C VAL A 5 15.73 9.07 -2.93
N LEU A 6 14.56 8.72 -2.40
CA LEU A 6 13.82 9.58 -1.50
C LEU A 6 13.99 9.05 -0.09
N ALA A 7 14.54 9.85 0.80
CA ALA A 7 14.75 9.47 2.18
C ALA A 7 14.23 10.56 3.12
N ARG A 8 13.49 10.15 4.14
CA ARG A 8 12.95 11.04 5.17
C ARG A 8 12.24 12.27 4.60
N THR A 9 11.51 12.03 3.51
CA THR A 9 10.75 13.05 2.78
C THR A 9 9.27 12.93 3.16
N GLU A 10 8.58 14.06 3.25
CA GLU A 10 7.16 14.09 3.57
C GLU A 10 6.37 14.83 2.49
N PHE A 11 5.31 14.16 2.01
CA PHE A 11 4.27 14.73 1.16
C PHE A 11 2.99 14.76 1.97
N TYR A 12 2.61 15.94 2.46
CA TYR A 12 1.40 16.10 3.26
C TYR A 12 0.33 16.84 2.46
N ALA A 13 -0.88 16.28 2.44
CA ALA A 13 -2.03 16.84 1.73
C ALA A 13 -1.69 17.26 0.29
N SER A 14 -0.84 16.48 -0.37
CA SER A 14 -0.33 16.77 -1.71
C SER A 14 -1.23 16.15 -2.78
N GLU A 15 -1.35 16.85 -3.91
CA GLU A 15 -2.00 16.30 -5.10
C GLU A 15 -0.93 15.68 -6.00
N LEU A 16 -0.84 14.35 -5.96
CA LEU A 16 0.13 13.58 -6.72
C LEU A 16 -0.53 12.70 -7.78
N ASN A 17 -1.80 12.93 -8.07
CA ASN A 17 -2.50 12.19 -9.10
C ASN A 17 -1.79 12.36 -10.45
N ASN A 18 -1.62 11.26 -11.16
CA ASN A 18 -0.82 11.14 -12.39
C ASN A 18 0.70 11.33 -12.22
N ALA A 19 1.23 11.40 -11.00
CA ALA A 19 2.67 11.40 -10.77
C ALA A 19 3.27 10.03 -11.13
N ARG A 20 4.54 10.01 -11.49
CA ARG A 20 5.29 8.78 -11.78
C ARG A 20 6.52 8.69 -10.90
N PHE A 21 6.67 7.53 -10.27
CA PHE A 21 7.85 7.15 -9.49
C PHE A 21 8.44 5.90 -10.15
N ASN A 22 9.57 6.07 -10.85
CA ASN A 22 10.18 4.98 -11.60
C ASN A 22 11.58 4.68 -11.07
N SER A 23 11.80 3.44 -10.65
CA SER A 23 13.08 2.97 -10.11
C SER A 23 13.55 3.81 -8.90
N ILE A 24 12.61 4.14 -8.02
CA ILE A 24 12.86 4.94 -6.83
C ILE A 24 13.00 4.03 -5.61
N LYS A 25 14.01 4.28 -4.81
CA LYS A 25 14.12 3.71 -3.47
C LYS A 25 13.55 4.70 -2.47
N LEU A 26 12.44 4.32 -1.82
CA LEU A 26 11.78 5.14 -0.82
C LEU A 26 12.09 4.60 0.57
N THR A 27 12.74 5.42 1.39
CA THR A 27 13.09 5.05 2.77
C THR A 27 12.56 6.12 3.72
N ASP A 28 11.70 5.72 4.66
CA ASP A 28 11.09 6.60 5.65
C ASP A 28 10.39 7.80 5.00
N VAL A 29 9.66 7.56 3.92
CA VAL A 29 8.89 8.58 3.20
C VAL A 29 7.44 8.53 3.69
N LYS A 30 6.84 9.70 3.90
CA LYS A 30 5.44 9.82 4.30
C LYS A 30 4.61 10.48 3.21
N PHE A 31 3.52 9.83 2.82
CA PHE A 31 2.49 10.36 1.92
C PHE A 31 1.20 10.54 2.72
N THR A 32 1.17 11.43 3.67
CA THR A 32 0.03 11.56 4.57
C THR A 32 -1.08 12.40 3.94
N ALA A 33 -2.32 11.90 3.97
CA ALA A 33 -3.51 12.58 3.50
C ALA A 33 -3.40 13.11 2.05
N SER A 34 -2.64 12.43 1.21
CA SER A 34 -2.37 12.86 -0.17
C SER A 34 -3.27 12.12 -1.17
N ASP A 35 -3.54 12.76 -2.30
CA ASP A 35 -4.23 12.15 -3.42
C ASP A 35 -3.23 11.46 -4.33
N LEU A 36 -3.25 10.14 -4.32
CA LEU A 36 -2.36 9.28 -5.10
C LEU A 36 -3.11 8.51 -6.19
N ARG A 37 -4.35 8.88 -6.49
CA ARG A 37 -5.09 8.24 -7.57
C ARG A 37 -4.35 8.41 -8.89
N LYS A 38 -4.27 7.35 -9.67
CA LYS A 38 -3.54 7.31 -10.95
C LYS A 38 -2.04 7.60 -10.82
N THR A 39 -1.48 7.62 -9.62
CA THR A 39 -0.04 7.64 -9.43
C THR A 39 0.53 6.29 -9.85
N ILE A 40 1.66 6.31 -10.52
CA ILE A 40 2.31 5.09 -11.01
C ILE A 40 3.62 4.92 -10.26
N PHE A 41 3.76 3.77 -9.60
CA PHE A 41 5.00 3.32 -8.98
C PHE A 41 5.52 2.12 -9.76
N GLU A 42 6.65 2.27 -10.42
CA GLU A 42 7.26 1.20 -11.22
C GLU A 42 8.66 0.89 -10.69
N HIS A 43 8.93 -0.39 -10.43
CA HIS A 43 10.25 -0.85 -9.97
C HIS A 43 10.75 -0.11 -8.72
N CYS A 44 9.84 0.21 -7.80
CA CYS A 44 10.16 0.93 -6.57
C CYS A 44 10.40 -0.03 -5.42
N GLU A 45 11.25 0.39 -4.49
CA GLU A 45 11.44 -0.27 -3.21
C GLU A 45 10.86 0.63 -2.12
N PHE A 46 10.03 0.03 -1.24
CA PHE A 46 9.35 0.74 -0.17
C PHE A 46 9.83 0.20 1.17
N ASN A 47 10.52 1.02 1.96
CA ASN A 47 10.97 0.67 3.29
C ASN A 47 10.63 1.78 4.28
N GLY A 48 9.82 1.48 5.29
CA GLY A 48 9.39 2.46 6.27
C GLY A 48 8.47 3.54 5.71
N VAL A 49 7.77 3.27 4.62
CA VAL A 49 6.90 4.24 3.95
C VAL A 49 5.52 4.26 4.59
N CYS A 50 4.95 5.44 4.74
CA CYS A 50 3.63 5.64 5.31
C CYS A 50 2.68 6.26 4.28
N PHE A 51 1.58 5.55 3.99
CA PHE A 51 0.50 6.01 3.13
C PHE A 51 -0.77 6.33 3.93
N LYS A 52 -0.62 6.78 5.15
CA LYS A 52 -1.75 7.03 6.04
C LYS A 52 -2.73 8.03 5.46
N SER A 53 -4.01 7.65 5.45
CA SER A 53 -5.13 8.49 4.99
C SER A 53 -5.02 8.98 3.54
N CYS A 54 -4.28 8.28 2.69
CA CYS A 54 -4.19 8.61 1.27
C CYS A 54 -5.39 8.06 0.49
N ASP A 55 -5.78 8.78 -0.54
CA ASP A 55 -6.72 8.26 -1.54
C ASP A 55 -5.93 7.52 -2.62
N MET A 56 -6.07 6.22 -2.66
CA MET A 56 -5.31 5.33 -3.53
C MET A 56 -6.23 4.39 -4.32
N LYS A 57 -7.47 4.80 -4.55
CA LYS A 57 -8.43 3.97 -5.30
C LYS A 57 -7.88 3.57 -6.66
N GLY A 58 -7.96 2.28 -6.95
CA GLY A 58 -7.56 1.75 -8.25
C GLY A 58 -6.07 1.73 -8.52
N ILE A 59 -5.22 2.04 -7.53
CA ILE A 59 -3.77 2.02 -7.72
C ILE A 59 -3.26 0.59 -7.95
N SER A 60 -2.19 0.44 -8.73
CA SER A 60 -1.50 -0.83 -8.90
C SER A 60 -0.12 -0.78 -8.28
N PHE A 61 0.15 -1.76 -7.42
CA PHE A 61 1.48 -2.00 -6.85
C PHE A 61 2.04 -3.37 -7.28
N ASP A 62 1.52 -3.94 -8.34
CA ASP A 62 1.84 -5.30 -8.75
C ASP A 62 3.35 -5.57 -8.81
N GLY A 63 3.75 -6.70 -8.20
CA GLY A 63 5.14 -7.17 -8.23
C GLY A 63 6.12 -6.40 -7.36
N GLN A 64 5.70 -5.43 -6.57
CA GLN A 64 6.60 -4.59 -5.78
C GLN A 64 6.81 -5.15 -4.36
N VAL A 65 7.84 -4.66 -3.68
CA VAL A 65 8.26 -5.12 -2.36
C VAL A 65 8.00 -4.01 -1.33
N PHE A 66 7.31 -4.36 -0.26
CA PHE A 66 6.98 -3.46 0.85
C PHE A 66 7.55 -4.02 2.15
N VAL A 67 8.36 -3.25 2.84
CA VAL A 67 8.90 -3.57 4.15
C VAL A 67 8.57 -2.44 5.12
N ASP A 68 7.96 -2.76 6.26
CA ASP A 68 7.60 -1.78 7.28
C ASP A 68 6.74 -0.63 6.71
N VAL A 69 5.74 -0.96 5.92
CA VAL A 69 4.87 0.01 5.25
C VAL A 69 3.51 0.06 5.94
N LYS A 70 2.96 1.27 6.05
CA LYS A 70 1.65 1.51 6.66
C LYS A 70 0.67 2.06 5.63
N PHE A 71 -0.40 1.33 5.39
CA PHE A 71 -1.56 1.77 4.61
C PHE A 71 -2.74 2.14 5.51
N ASP A 72 -2.45 2.55 6.73
CA ASP A 72 -3.47 2.79 7.74
C ASP A 72 -4.43 3.89 7.30
N ASN A 73 -5.73 3.60 7.37
CA ASN A 73 -6.80 4.49 6.94
C ASN A 73 -6.71 4.96 5.47
N ALA A 74 -5.97 4.26 4.63
CA ALA A 74 -5.91 4.57 3.19
C ALA A 74 -7.13 4.00 2.48
N ASP A 75 -7.62 4.71 1.47
CA ASP A 75 -8.67 4.18 0.59
C ASP A 75 -8.00 3.40 -0.55
N LEU A 76 -8.09 2.09 -0.48
CA LEU A 76 -7.48 1.16 -1.42
C LEU A 76 -8.53 0.43 -2.26
N ALA A 77 -9.73 0.97 -2.38
CA ALA A 77 -10.79 0.34 -3.16
C ALA A 77 -10.32 -0.01 -4.58
N ASN A 78 -10.53 -1.27 -4.98
CA ASN A 78 -10.18 -1.78 -6.31
C ASN A 78 -8.69 -1.66 -6.67
N SER A 79 -7.81 -1.58 -5.67
CA SER A 79 -6.36 -1.59 -5.91
C SER A 79 -5.85 -2.99 -6.21
N SER A 80 -4.69 -3.06 -6.87
CA SER A 80 -4.04 -4.32 -7.20
C SER A 80 -2.71 -4.45 -6.48
N PHE A 81 -2.56 -5.57 -5.77
CA PHE A 81 -1.35 -5.97 -5.06
C PHE A 81 -0.90 -7.37 -5.52
N ARG A 82 -1.09 -7.67 -6.80
CA ARG A 82 -0.77 -8.99 -7.34
C ARG A 82 0.74 -9.22 -7.32
N GLY A 83 1.15 -10.38 -6.80
CA GLY A 83 2.55 -10.76 -6.78
C GLY A 83 3.46 -9.90 -5.92
N VAL A 84 2.92 -9.06 -5.03
CA VAL A 84 3.72 -8.23 -4.12
C VAL A 84 4.37 -9.08 -3.02
N ILE A 85 5.40 -8.54 -2.41
CA ILE A 85 5.97 -9.06 -1.17
C ILE A 85 5.67 -8.07 -0.06
N LEU A 86 4.96 -8.52 0.97
CA LEU A 86 4.58 -7.72 2.13
C LEU A 86 5.30 -8.25 3.38
N ARG A 87 6.17 -7.44 3.97
CA ARG A 87 6.83 -7.73 5.24
C ARG A 87 6.51 -6.65 6.25
N ASN A 88 5.84 -7.02 7.34
CA ASN A 88 5.43 -6.10 8.39
C ASN A 88 4.65 -4.90 7.83
N VAL A 89 3.58 -5.18 7.09
CA VAL A 89 2.73 -4.17 6.47
C VAL A 89 1.40 -4.10 7.23
N SER A 90 0.93 -2.90 7.51
CA SER A 90 -0.34 -2.71 8.21
C SER A 90 -1.40 -2.03 7.34
N PHE A 91 -2.65 -2.43 7.57
CA PHE A 91 -3.85 -1.93 6.89
C PHE A 91 -4.92 -1.54 7.93
N ARG A 92 -4.54 -0.86 9.00
CA ARG A 92 -5.45 -0.56 10.11
C ARG A 92 -6.30 0.67 9.84
N PRO A 93 -7.58 0.67 10.26
CA PRO A 93 -8.33 1.93 10.34
C PRO A 93 -7.80 2.76 11.52
N THR A 94 -7.79 4.09 11.36
CA THR A 94 -7.34 4.99 12.43
C THR A 94 -8.42 5.20 13.50
N PHE A 95 -9.69 5.02 13.13
CA PHE A 95 -10.85 5.21 13.99
C PHE A 95 -11.72 3.95 13.97
N ALA A 96 -12.88 4.02 14.63
CA ALA A 96 -13.82 2.92 14.66
C ALA A 96 -14.07 2.36 13.26
N LEU A 97 -14.02 1.04 13.14
CA LEU A 97 -14.18 0.32 11.88
C LEU A 97 -15.51 0.67 11.24
N THR A 98 -15.48 1.28 10.08
CA THR A 98 -16.68 1.59 9.31
C THR A 98 -16.93 0.50 8.28
N ASN A 99 -18.18 0.28 7.91
CA ASN A 99 -18.55 -0.64 6.83
C ASN A 99 -17.84 -0.28 5.51
N LYS A 100 -17.61 1.00 5.28
CA LYS A 100 -16.90 1.49 4.09
C LYS A 100 -15.46 0.97 4.05
N TYR A 101 -14.74 1.02 5.17
CA TYR A 101 -13.37 0.50 5.26
C TYR A 101 -13.31 -1.00 4.94
N TYR A 102 -14.17 -1.79 5.59
CA TYR A 102 -14.21 -3.24 5.35
C TYR A 102 -14.60 -3.59 3.92
N LYS A 103 -15.51 -2.85 3.33
CA LYS A 103 -15.88 -3.06 1.92
C LYS A 103 -14.73 -2.73 0.99
N SER A 104 -14.02 -1.64 1.25
CA SER A 104 -12.88 -1.21 0.43
C SER A 104 -11.73 -2.22 0.47
N ILE A 105 -11.33 -2.66 1.66
CA ILE A 105 -10.19 -3.57 1.81
C ILE A 105 -10.46 -4.93 1.16
N LYS A 106 -11.70 -5.38 1.13
CA LYS A 106 -12.09 -6.64 0.48
C LYS A 106 -12.02 -6.59 -1.04
N THR A 107 -11.92 -5.42 -1.64
CA THR A 107 -11.81 -5.25 -3.09
C THR A 107 -10.36 -5.28 -3.58
N ILE A 108 -9.39 -5.35 -2.68
CA ILE A 108 -7.97 -5.42 -3.04
C ILE A 108 -7.66 -6.81 -3.60
N ASP A 109 -6.95 -6.85 -4.72
CA ASP A 109 -6.49 -8.09 -5.33
C ASP A 109 -5.07 -8.42 -4.85
N PHE A 110 -4.95 -9.49 -4.05
CA PHE A 110 -3.68 -10.00 -3.52
C PHE A 110 -3.22 -11.28 -4.21
N ASP A 111 -3.74 -11.61 -5.37
CA ASP A 111 -3.39 -12.87 -6.05
C ASP A 111 -1.88 -12.99 -6.27
N GLY A 112 -1.30 -14.12 -5.85
CA GLY A 112 0.13 -14.36 -5.98
C GLY A 112 1.02 -13.61 -5.01
N ALA A 113 0.46 -12.86 -4.06
CA ALA A 113 1.24 -12.13 -3.06
C ALA A 113 1.94 -13.07 -2.08
N SER A 114 3.09 -12.63 -1.58
CA SER A 114 3.79 -13.26 -0.47
C SER A 114 3.74 -12.32 0.73
N MET A 115 3.55 -12.86 1.94
CA MET A 115 3.46 -12.03 3.14
C MET A 115 3.87 -12.80 4.38
N ASP A 116 4.31 -12.06 5.39
CA ASP A 116 4.60 -12.62 6.70
C ASP A 116 3.32 -13.01 7.45
N LYS A 117 3.47 -13.84 8.47
CA LYS A 117 2.32 -14.42 9.20
C LYS A 117 1.45 -13.36 9.86
N LEU A 118 2.03 -12.29 10.39
CA LEU A 118 1.26 -11.23 11.05
C LEU A 118 0.43 -10.43 10.05
N THR A 119 1.02 -10.07 8.91
CA THR A 119 0.28 -9.39 7.82
C THR A 119 -0.86 -10.29 7.31
N TYR A 120 -0.59 -11.56 7.09
CA TYR A 120 -1.60 -12.55 6.68
C TYR A 120 -2.76 -12.62 7.68
N ALA A 121 -2.44 -12.77 8.96
CA ALA A 121 -3.47 -12.91 10.00
C ALA A 121 -4.35 -11.65 10.09
N ALA A 122 -3.76 -10.47 9.98
CA ALA A 122 -4.50 -9.21 10.01
C ALA A 122 -5.45 -9.08 8.83
N LEU A 123 -4.99 -9.37 7.62
CA LEU A 123 -5.83 -9.31 6.41
C LEU A 123 -6.93 -10.37 6.41
N LYS A 124 -6.60 -11.59 6.83
CA LYS A 124 -7.59 -12.65 6.96
C LYS A 124 -8.67 -12.31 7.99
N GLY A 125 -8.27 -11.68 9.09
CA GLY A 125 -9.17 -11.27 10.16
C GLY A 125 -10.22 -10.25 9.72
N VAL A 126 -9.93 -9.43 8.72
CA VAL A 126 -10.89 -8.46 8.15
C VAL A 126 -11.62 -9.01 6.92
N GLY A 127 -11.43 -10.27 6.59
CA GLY A 127 -12.21 -10.96 5.54
C GLY A 127 -11.68 -10.78 4.11
N VAL A 128 -10.41 -10.45 3.95
CA VAL A 128 -9.77 -10.38 2.62
C VAL A 128 -9.58 -11.79 2.07
N SER A 129 -9.82 -11.98 0.78
CA SER A 129 -9.53 -13.26 0.09
C SER A 129 -8.03 -13.41 -0.14
N LEU A 130 -7.46 -14.51 0.36
CA LEU A 130 -6.02 -14.78 0.33
C LEU A 130 -5.75 -16.20 -0.19
N GLU A 131 -6.42 -16.59 -1.28
CA GLU A 131 -6.40 -17.97 -1.79
C GLU A 131 -5.05 -18.37 -2.40
N ASN A 132 -4.41 -17.50 -3.16
CA ASN A 132 -3.17 -17.79 -3.89
C ASN A 132 -1.98 -17.02 -3.32
N ILE A 133 -1.86 -16.96 -2.01
CA ILE A 133 -0.73 -16.27 -1.37
C ILE A 133 0.31 -17.26 -0.87
N VAL A 134 1.53 -16.77 -0.69
CA VAL A 134 2.63 -17.52 -0.10
C VAL A 134 2.98 -16.93 1.25
N LEU A 135 3.03 -17.76 2.29
CA LEU A 135 3.51 -17.32 3.61
C LEU A 135 5.03 -17.34 3.65
N LEU A 136 5.58 -16.25 4.09
CA LEU A 136 7.02 -16.08 4.28
C LEU A 136 7.49 -16.65 5.62
#